data_599ac900493d5f3e668ef2d0d6f50076
#
_entry.id   599ac900493d5f3e668ef2d0d6f50076
#
_cell.length_a   1.000
_cell.length_b   1.000
_cell.length_c   1.000
_cell.angle_alpha   90.00
_cell.angle_beta   90.00
_cell.angle_gamma   90.00
#
_symmetry.space_group_name_H-M   'P 1'
#
loop_
_entity.id
_entity.type
_entity.pdbx_description
1 polymer ?
#
loop_
_entity_poly.entity_id
_entity_poly.type
_entity_poly.pdbx_seq_one_letter_code
_entity_poly.pdbx_strand_id
1 'polypeptide(L)'
;MYCVNGKHFANLYRNRISGYAEWCKSELCCGFYFNAANIGPYMSLDETCLSNGEVWTFLTNKDGHGGRGTMAAAIPGTKSDEIISILINAMDKSVRRRVKEVTCDLSPSMMLIAAEVFYNAHVVNDRFHVQQVYNEAVDEIRIDIRRQLIAEENSRDKSVPPVTYSNGETMRQILARSKHTLMMAQNKWSDIQRHRVNILFKHHPILKSAYNLAMELRHIFNTKISPTKAMGRMNKWYEKVMALGNNNFRSVIKTFRNHAPTILNYFRRRATNASAESF
;
A
#
# COMPACT_ATOMS: atom_id res chain seq x y z
N MET A 1 8.81 27.56 28.87
CA MET A 1 8.59 26.58 27.79
C MET A 1 9.43 27.00 26.59
N TYR A 2 10.47 26.28 26.28
CA TYR A 2 11.38 26.64 25.15
C TYR A 2 10.69 26.26 23.85
N CYS A 3 10.30 27.23 23.01
CA CYS A 3 9.78 26.99 21.68
C CYS A 3 10.91 26.57 20.74
N VAL A 4 11.14 25.27 20.61
CA VAL A 4 12.11 24.73 19.67
C VAL A 4 11.39 24.45 18.35
N ASN A 5 11.90 25.01 17.25
CA ASN A 5 11.42 24.66 15.92
C ASN A 5 11.78 23.19 15.63
N GLY A 6 10.78 22.32 15.56
CA GLY A 6 10.98 20.88 15.41
C GLY A 6 11.79 20.48 14.17
N LYS A 7 11.62 21.18 13.04
CA LYS A 7 12.42 20.95 11.81
C LYS A 7 13.88 21.33 12.00
N HIS A 8 14.12 22.46 12.67
CA HIS A 8 15.49 22.90 12.97
C HIS A 8 16.19 21.94 13.94
N PHE A 9 15.47 21.49 14.99
CA PHE A 9 15.99 20.52 15.94
C PHE A 9 16.28 19.16 15.28
N ALA A 10 15.36 18.67 14.44
CA ALA A 10 15.56 17.43 13.71
C ALA A 10 16.81 17.47 12.79
N ASN A 11 17.03 18.60 12.10
CA ASN A 11 18.22 18.81 11.29
C ASN A 11 19.50 18.90 12.14
N LEU A 12 19.45 19.61 13.27
CA LEU A 12 20.58 19.73 14.18
C LEU A 12 20.94 18.37 14.78
N TYR A 13 19.92 17.62 15.23
CA TYR A 13 20.12 16.27 15.76
C TYR A 13 20.76 15.35 14.71
N ARG A 14 20.17 15.27 13.50
CA ARG A 14 20.66 14.42 12.42
C ARG A 14 22.11 14.72 12.02
N ASN A 15 22.44 16.01 11.88
CA ASN A 15 23.69 16.42 11.26
C ASN A 15 24.84 16.67 12.27
N ARG A 16 24.53 16.84 13.57
CA ARG A 16 25.55 17.22 14.57
C ARG A 16 25.47 16.44 15.88
N ILE A 17 24.25 16.19 16.42
CA ILE A 17 24.12 15.64 17.77
C ILE A 17 24.15 14.12 17.76
N SER A 18 23.56 13.47 16.73
CA SER A 18 23.46 12.01 16.66
C SER A 18 24.79 11.28 16.42
N GLY A 19 25.81 11.99 15.93
CA GLY A 19 27.07 11.37 15.48
C GLY A 19 26.91 10.46 14.25
N TYR A 20 25.72 10.42 13.64
CA TYR A 20 25.39 9.50 12.54
C TYR A 20 26.27 9.73 11.30
N ALA A 21 26.56 11.00 10.97
CA ALA A 21 27.40 11.33 9.82
C ALA A 21 28.86 10.89 9.99
N GLU A 22 29.35 10.84 11.22
CA GLU A 22 30.69 10.34 11.54
C GLU A 22 30.69 8.81 11.58
N TRP A 23 29.67 8.21 12.18
CA TRP A 23 29.48 6.76 12.19
C TRP A 23 29.37 6.18 10.78
N CYS A 24 28.61 6.81 9.88
CA CYS A 24 28.48 6.38 8.47
C CYS A 24 29.81 6.39 7.69
N LYS A 25 30.77 7.19 8.13
CA LYS A 25 32.13 7.26 7.54
C LYS A 25 33.09 6.25 8.16
N SER A 26 32.74 5.60 9.26
CA SER A 26 33.58 4.64 9.94
C SER A 26 33.63 3.31 9.17
N GLU A 27 34.77 2.61 9.26
CA GLU A 27 34.92 1.24 8.70
C GLU A 27 33.95 0.21 9.32
N LEU A 28 33.33 0.54 10.46
CA LEU A 28 32.31 -0.27 11.13
C LEU A 28 30.94 -0.17 10.50
N CYS A 29 30.72 0.82 9.62
CA CYS A 29 29.47 0.98 8.90
C CYS A 29 29.43 0.07 7.67
N CYS A 30 28.78 -1.09 7.81
CA CYS A 30 28.57 -2.03 6.68
C CYS A 30 27.49 -1.54 5.68
N GLY A 31 27.02 -0.29 5.80
CA GLY A 31 26.01 0.28 4.91
C GLY A 31 24.57 -0.22 5.14
N PHE A 32 24.37 -1.18 6.04
CA PHE A 32 23.05 -1.68 6.42
C PHE A 32 22.99 -1.96 7.93
N TYR A 33 21.78 -1.98 8.48
CA TYR A 33 21.53 -2.40 9.86
C TYR A 33 20.98 -3.83 9.88
N PHE A 34 21.48 -4.66 10.81
CA PHE A 34 20.95 -5.98 11.06
C PHE A 34 21.09 -6.36 12.55
N ASN A 35 20.02 -6.94 13.12
CA ASN A 35 20.00 -7.47 14.49
C ASN A 35 19.23 -8.81 14.54
N ALA A 36 19.98 -9.89 14.62
CA ALA A 36 19.42 -11.26 14.67
C ALA A 36 18.51 -11.53 15.88
N ALA A 37 18.70 -10.82 17.00
CA ALA A 37 17.88 -10.98 18.20
C ALA A 37 16.43 -10.51 17.96
N ASN A 38 16.21 -9.63 16.98
CA ASN A 38 14.90 -9.10 16.63
C ASN A 38 14.17 -9.97 15.59
N ILE A 39 14.76 -11.08 15.12
CA ILE A 39 14.07 -12.03 14.22
C ILE A 39 13.10 -12.87 15.03
N GLY A 40 11.82 -12.66 14.80
CA GLY A 40 10.70 -13.39 15.42
C GLY A 40 10.01 -14.36 14.46
N PRO A 41 8.96 -15.04 14.91
CA PRO A 41 8.18 -15.95 14.06
C PRO A 41 7.31 -15.23 13.02
N TYR A 42 7.01 -13.96 13.23
CA TYR A 42 6.12 -13.15 12.39
C TYR A 42 6.83 -11.87 11.97
N MET A 43 7.24 -11.82 10.73
CA MET A 43 8.01 -10.72 10.18
C MET A 43 7.17 -9.90 9.19
N SER A 44 7.61 -8.68 8.96
CA SER A 44 7.12 -7.80 7.90
C SER A 44 8.30 -7.33 7.06
N LEU A 45 8.14 -7.36 5.75
CA LEU A 45 9.10 -6.85 4.78
C LEU A 45 8.43 -5.73 3.99
N ASP A 46 9.05 -4.55 3.97
CA ASP A 46 8.48 -3.36 3.34
C ASP A 46 9.57 -2.47 2.78
N GLU A 47 9.23 -1.61 1.81
CA GLU A 47 10.13 -0.61 1.27
C GLU A 47 9.64 0.81 1.61
N THR A 48 10.57 1.68 1.95
CA THR A 48 10.27 3.06 2.28
C THR A 48 11.24 4.00 1.59
N CYS A 49 10.70 5.03 0.95
CA CYS A 49 11.49 6.13 0.41
C CYS A 49 11.75 7.16 1.51
N LEU A 50 13.00 7.38 1.85
CA LEU A 50 13.39 8.39 2.83
C LEU A 50 13.37 9.80 2.22
N SER A 51 13.48 10.82 3.08
CA SER A 51 13.31 12.24 2.72
C SER A 51 14.27 12.77 1.63
N ASN A 52 15.37 12.07 1.39
CA ASN A 52 16.40 12.40 0.36
C ASN A 52 16.20 11.62 -0.95
N GLY A 53 15.11 10.85 -1.09
CA GLY A 53 14.88 10.02 -2.28
C GLY A 53 15.57 8.66 -2.24
N GLU A 54 16.28 8.33 -1.17
CA GLU A 54 16.84 7.00 -0.95
C GLU A 54 15.75 6.00 -0.61
N VAL A 55 15.75 4.86 -1.29
CA VAL A 55 14.81 3.78 -1.01
C VAL A 55 15.52 2.71 -0.18
N TRP A 56 14.86 2.29 0.89
CA TRP A 56 15.36 1.29 1.82
C TRP A 56 14.37 0.15 1.98
N THR A 57 14.89 -1.06 2.13
CA THR A 57 14.10 -2.24 2.50
C THR A 57 14.23 -2.48 4.00
N PHE A 58 13.09 -2.59 4.67
CA PHE A 58 13.00 -2.83 6.10
C PHE A 58 12.46 -4.23 6.39
N LEU A 59 13.14 -4.94 7.28
CA LEU A 59 12.65 -6.19 7.87
C LEU A 59 12.30 -5.92 9.33
N THR A 60 11.04 -6.12 9.70
CA THR A 60 10.55 -5.82 11.04
C THR A 60 9.87 -7.01 11.69
N ASN A 61 10.02 -7.12 13.01
CA ASN A 61 9.34 -8.12 13.83
C ASN A 61 7.99 -7.57 14.29
N LYS A 62 6.91 -8.22 13.90
CA LYS A 62 5.55 -7.79 14.24
C LYS A 62 5.25 -7.85 15.75
N ASP A 63 5.86 -8.78 16.46
CA ASP A 63 5.67 -8.93 17.90
C ASP A 63 6.26 -7.75 18.69
N GLY A 64 7.11 -6.93 18.07
CA GLY A 64 7.67 -5.70 18.65
C GLY A 64 6.72 -4.50 18.64
N HIS A 65 5.60 -4.56 17.89
CA HIS A 65 4.54 -3.54 17.81
C HIS A 65 5.03 -2.09 17.62
N GLY A 66 6.08 -1.89 16.82
CA GLY A 66 6.68 -0.57 16.58
C GLY A 66 7.63 -0.08 17.69
N GLY A 67 7.78 -0.84 18.79
CA GLY A 67 8.65 -0.52 19.90
C GLY A 67 10.07 -1.09 19.78
N ARG A 68 10.77 -1.12 20.92
CA ARG A 68 12.11 -1.71 21.01
C ARG A 68 12.08 -3.17 20.56
N GLY A 69 13.01 -3.56 19.70
CA GLY A 69 13.11 -4.94 19.18
C GLY A 69 12.29 -5.18 17.91
N THR A 70 11.61 -4.17 17.36
CA THR A 70 10.83 -4.31 16.11
C THR A 70 11.75 -4.35 14.88
N MET A 71 12.72 -3.44 14.77
CA MET A 71 13.59 -3.39 13.58
C MET A 71 14.61 -4.52 13.62
N ALA A 72 14.54 -5.42 12.65
CA ALA A 72 15.48 -6.52 12.49
C ALA A 72 16.55 -6.21 11.42
N ALA A 73 16.16 -5.57 10.33
CA ALA A 73 17.09 -5.08 9.32
C ALA A 73 16.60 -3.80 8.65
N ALA A 74 17.55 -2.96 8.23
CA ALA A 74 17.36 -1.85 7.32
C ALA A 74 18.48 -1.90 6.28
N ILE A 75 18.11 -2.08 5.01
CA ILE A 75 19.06 -2.33 3.90
C ILE A 75 18.77 -1.31 2.81
N PRO A 76 19.79 -0.56 2.31
CA PRO A 76 19.59 0.38 1.22
C PRO A 76 19.27 -0.34 -0.08
N GLY A 77 18.33 0.24 -0.85
CA GLY A 77 17.87 -0.31 -2.13
C GLY A 77 16.72 -1.29 -2.02
N THR A 78 16.30 -1.83 -3.19
CA THR A 78 15.15 -2.74 -3.36
C THR A 78 15.48 -3.91 -4.28
N LYS A 79 16.75 -4.04 -4.71
CA LYS A 79 17.15 -5.13 -5.59
C LYS A 79 17.15 -6.45 -4.83
N SER A 80 16.30 -7.37 -5.26
CA SER A 80 16.09 -8.65 -4.59
C SER A 80 17.37 -9.43 -4.37
N ASP A 81 18.23 -9.56 -5.38
CA ASP A 81 19.46 -10.38 -5.32
C ASP A 81 20.43 -9.85 -4.26
N GLU A 82 20.61 -8.51 -4.20
CA GLU A 82 21.47 -7.87 -3.21
C GLU A 82 20.94 -8.09 -1.79
N ILE A 83 19.64 -7.86 -1.58
CA ILE A 83 18.98 -7.99 -0.27
C ILE A 83 18.98 -9.44 0.19
N ILE A 84 18.67 -10.40 -0.70
CA ILE A 84 18.73 -11.83 -0.41
C ILE A 84 20.14 -12.23 0.03
N SER A 85 21.16 -11.80 -0.71
CA SER A 85 22.56 -12.08 -0.37
C SER A 85 22.94 -11.55 1.00
N ILE A 86 22.60 -10.27 1.30
CA ILE A 86 22.88 -9.65 2.60
C ILE A 86 22.18 -10.41 3.73
N LEU A 87 20.88 -10.69 3.60
CA LEU A 87 20.10 -11.36 4.65
C LEU A 87 20.53 -12.82 4.86
N ILE A 88 20.88 -13.54 3.79
CA ILE A 88 21.36 -14.93 3.91
C ILE A 88 22.72 -14.98 4.60
N ASN A 89 23.63 -14.05 4.29
CA ASN A 89 24.95 -13.98 4.91
C ASN A 89 24.88 -13.50 6.38
N ALA A 90 23.94 -12.61 6.70
CA ALA A 90 23.76 -12.08 8.06
C ALA A 90 23.02 -13.03 9.01
N MET A 91 22.28 -14.04 8.50
CA MET A 91 21.45 -14.91 9.31
C MET A 91 21.80 -16.38 9.16
N ASP A 92 22.06 -17.05 10.28
CA ASP A 92 22.16 -18.50 10.31
C ASP A 92 20.87 -19.17 9.80
N LYS A 93 21.04 -20.34 9.18
CA LYS A 93 19.91 -21.15 8.69
C LYS A 93 18.90 -21.46 9.80
N SER A 94 19.35 -21.67 11.03
CA SER A 94 18.51 -21.93 12.21
C SER A 94 17.61 -20.74 12.55
N VAL A 95 18.11 -19.51 12.40
CA VAL A 95 17.35 -18.26 12.62
C VAL A 95 16.27 -18.11 11.55
N ARG A 96 16.63 -18.28 10.27
CA ARG A 96 15.69 -18.20 9.15
C ARG A 96 14.56 -19.24 9.24
N ARG A 97 14.85 -20.45 9.71
CA ARG A 97 13.85 -21.53 9.91
C ARG A 97 12.79 -21.23 10.96
N ARG A 98 13.07 -20.34 11.94
CA ARG A 98 12.12 -19.97 12.99
C ARG A 98 11.00 -19.06 12.49
N VAL A 99 11.22 -18.35 11.38
CA VAL A 99 10.20 -17.47 10.78
C VAL A 99 9.09 -18.35 10.19
N LYS A 100 7.86 -18.08 10.60
CA LYS A 100 6.64 -18.82 10.19
C LYS A 100 5.83 -18.07 9.16
N GLU A 101 5.92 -16.73 9.17
CA GLU A 101 5.14 -15.86 8.30
C GLU A 101 5.91 -14.58 8.00
N VAL A 102 5.90 -14.18 6.73
CA VAL A 102 6.41 -12.88 6.29
C VAL A 102 5.29 -12.16 5.54
N THR A 103 4.89 -10.98 6.05
CA THR A 103 3.96 -10.11 5.35
C THR A 103 4.73 -9.12 4.50
N CYS A 104 4.34 -8.96 3.25
CA CYS A 104 4.91 -7.98 2.31
C CYS A 104 3.83 -7.44 1.37
N ASP A 105 4.18 -6.43 0.60
CA ASP A 105 3.34 -5.91 -0.48
C ASP A 105 3.23 -6.92 -1.66
N LEU A 106 2.57 -6.50 -2.75
CA LEU A 106 2.44 -7.29 -3.98
C LEU A 106 3.65 -7.14 -4.93
N SER A 107 4.74 -6.50 -4.49
CA SER A 107 5.97 -6.36 -5.27
C SER A 107 6.62 -7.72 -5.52
N PRO A 108 6.94 -8.08 -6.78
CA PRO A 108 7.66 -9.31 -7.08
C PRO A 108 9.00 -9.42 -6.34
N SER A 109 9.73 -8.29 -6.18
CA SER A 109 10.98 -8.22 -5.41
C SER A 109 10.78 -8.64 -3.96
N MET A 110 9.82 -8.03 -3.27
CA MET A 110 9.55 -8.32 -1.85
C MET A 110 9.11 -9.76 -1.64
N MET A 111 8.27 -10.28 -2.54
CA MET A 111 7.82 -11.67 -2.49
C MET A 111 8.97 -12.65 -2.73
N LEU A 112 9.88 -12.36 -3.66
CA LEU A 112 11.07 -13.17 -3.92
C LEU A 112 12.00 -13.19 -2.70
N ILE A 113 12.30 -12.00 -2.13
CA ILE A 113 13.11 -11.89 -0.91
C ILE A 113 12.49 -12.73 0.22
N ALA A 114 11.18 -12.58 0.46
CA ALA A 114 10.49 -13.31 1.51
C ALA A 114 10.56 -14.82 1.32
N ALA A 115 10.39 -15.33 0.08
CA ALA A 115 10.41 -16.74 -0.25
C ALA A 115 11.82 -17.35 -0.14
N GLU A 116 12.84 -16.68 -0.67
CA GLU A 116 14.22 -17.20 -0.70
C GLU A 116 14.90 -17.13 0.68
N VAL A 117 14.71 -16.03 1.40
CA VAL A 117 15.32 -15.85 2.72
C VAL A 117 14.64 -16.71 3.77
N PHE A 118 13.31 -16.79 3.75
CA PHE A 118 12.50 -17.45 4.77
C PHE A 118 11.71 -18.65 4.19
N TYR A 119 12.42 -19.58 3.59
CA TYR A 119 11.90 -20.72 2.82
C TYR A 119 10.88 -21.63 3.55
N ASN A 120 10.76 -21.51 4.87
CA ASN A 120 9.74 -22.23 5.68
C ASN A 120 8.53 -21.34 6.02
N ALA A 121 8.58 -20.04 5.71
CA ALA A 121 7.53 -19.10 6.07
C ALA A 121 6.39 -19.10 5.06
N HIS A 122 5.19 -18.81 5.54
CA HIS A 122 4.09 -18.43 4.67
C HIS A 122 4.26 -16.97 4.27
N VAL A 123 4.38 -16.69 2.98
CA VAL A 123 4.32 -15.33 2.45
C VAL A 123 2.86 -14.85 2.45
N VAL A 124 2.61 -13.68 3.00
CA VAL A 124 1.28 -13.06 3.09
C VAL A 124 1.32 -11.69 2.42
N ASN A 125 0.46 -11.46 1.42
CA ASN A 125 0.32 -10.12 0.90
C ASN A 125 -0.52 -9.24 1.82
N ASP A 126 -0.03 -8.04 2.10
CA ASP A 126 -0.76 -7.09 2.92
C ASP A 126 -2.05 -6.66 2.25
N ARG A 127 -3.14 -6.76 2.99
CA ARG A 127 -4.49 -6.41 2.52
C ARG A 127 -4.62 -4.94 2.09
N PHE A 128 -3.84 -4.03 2.69
CA PHE A 128 -3.87 -2.62 2.33
C PHE A 128 -3.34 -2.40 0.93
N HIS A 129 -2.23 -3.05 0.58
CA HIS A 129 -1.68 -3.01 -0.77
C HIS A 129 -2.60 -3.69 -1.79
N VAL A 130 -3.23 -4.83 -1.43
CA VAL A 130 -4.26 -5.46 -2.29
C VAL A 130 -5.43 -4.49 -2.55
N GLN A 131 -5.94 -3.82 -1.51
CA GLN A 131 -7.00 -2.83 -1.65
C GLN A 131 -6.54 -1.62 -2.46
N GLN A 132 -5.30 -1.16 -2.26
CA GLN A 132 -4.71 -0.03 -2.95
C GLN A 132 -4.65 -0.26 -4.46
N VAL A 133 -4.15 -1.42 -4.90
CA VAL A 133 -4.08 -1.78 -6.33
C VAL A 133 -5.46 -1.68 -7.02
N TYR A 134 -6.52 -2.11 -6.34
CA TYR A 134 -7.87 -1.95 -6.88
C TYR A 134 -8.35 -0.49 -6.86
N ASN A 135 -8.07 0.24 -5.79
CA ASN A 135 -8.42 1.65 -5.67
C ASN A 135 -7.72 2.51 -6.74
N GLU A 136 -6.49 2.18 -7.09
CA GLU A 136 -5.74 2.83 -8.18
C GLU A 136 -6.43 2.63 -9.54
N ALA A 137 -6.92 1.42 -9.82
CA ALA A 137 -7.70 1.16 -11.03
C ALA A 137 -9.03 1.94 -11.06
N VAL A 138 -9.67 2.15 -9.90
CA VAL A 138 -10.84 3.03 -9.79
C VAL A 138 -10.45 4.50 -10.06
N ASP A 139 -9.30 4.93 -9.54
CA ASP A 139 -8.80 6.30 -9.74
C ASP A 139 -8.43 6.56 -11.22
N GLU A 140 -7.87 5.57 -11.92
CA GLU A 140 -7.60 5.67 -13.37
C GLU A 140 -8.88 5.95 -14.16
N ILE A 141 -9.99 5.27 -13.86
CA ILE A 141 -11.27 5.58 -14.52
C ILE A 141 -11.68 7.04 -14.27
N ARG A 142 -11.55 7.51 -13.04
CA ARG A 142 -11.84 8.91 -12.68
C ARG A 142 -10.95 9.88 -13.46
N ILE A 143 -9.67 9.56 -13.61
CA ILE A 143 -8.69 10.35 -14.35
C ILE A 143 -9.05 10.38 -15.84
N ASP A 144 -9.40 9.24 -16.42
CA ASP A 144 -9.76 9.14 -17.83
C ASP A 144 -11.03 9.95 -18.16
N ILE A 145 -12.06 9.83 -17.32
CA ILE A 145 -13.27 10.67 -17.44
C ILE A 145 -12.91 12.16 -17.36
N ARG A 146 -12.03 12.52 -16.42
CA ARG A 146 -11.61 13.92 -16.27
C ARG A 146 -10.82 14.42 -17.47
N ARG A 147 -9.95 13.59 -18.07
CA ARG A 147 -9.19 13.92 -19.28
C ARG A 147 -10.12 14.14 -20.46
N GLN A 148 -11.11 13.25 -20.67
CA GLN A 148 -12.12 13.39 -21.71
C GLN A 148 -12.91 14.68 -21.55
N LEU A 149 -13.39 14.98 -20.34
CA LEU A 149 -14.11 16.22 -20.06
C LEU A 149 -13.27 17.47 -20.35
N ILE A 150 -11.99 17.48 -19.98
CA ILE A 150 -11.09 18.61 -20.28
C ILE A 150 -10.90 18.77 -21.79
N ALA A 151 -10.76 17.69 -22.55
CA ALA A 151 -10.66 17.76 -23.99
C ALA A 151 -11.93 18.33 -24.63
N GLU A 152 -13.11 17.91 -24.15
CA GLU A 152 -14.40 18.45 -24.57
C GLU A 152 -14.55 19.93 -24.22
N GLU A 153 -14.17 20.35 -23.00
CA GLU A 153 -14.21 21.75 -22.57
C GLU A 153 -13.29 22.64 -23.42
N ASN A 154 -12.10 22.12 -23.79
CA ASN A 154 -11.15 22.85 -24.64
C ASN A 154 -11.61 23.03 -26.09
N SER A 155 -12.48 22.14 -26.58
CA SER A 155 -13.06 22.22 -27.93
C SER A 155 -14.34 23.05 -28.00
N ARG A 156 -14.93 23.43 -26.86
CA ARG A 156 -16.15 24.26 -26.80
C ARG A 156 -15.84 25.73 -27.00
N ASP A 157 -16.85 26.46 -27.47
CA ASP A 157 -16.83 27.92 -27.47
C ASP A 157 -16.65 28.46 -26.03
N LYS A 158 -15.60 29.26 -25.82
CA LYS A 158 -15.25 29.83 -24.53
C LYS A 158 -16.28 30.83 -23.99
N SER A 159 -17.20 31.31 -24.86
CA SER A 159 -18.31 32.18 -24.44
C SER A 159 -19.38 31.43 -23.62
N VAL A 160 -19.42 30.08 -23.68
CA VAL A 160 -20.40 29.31 -22.94
C VAL A 160 -19.79 28.90 -21.58
N PRO A 161 -20.37 29.40 -20.46
CA PRO A 161 -19.86 29.06 -19.13
C PRO A 161 -20.02 27.57 -18.86
N PRO A 162 -19.11 26.95 -18.06
CA PRO A 162 -19.23 25.56 -17.67
C PRO A 162 -20.48 25.32 -16.81
N VAL A 163 -21.11 24.16 -16.99
CA VAL A 163 -22.29 23.76 -16.21
C VAL A 163 -21.89 23.55 -14.74
N THR A 164 -22.57 24.23 -13.83
CA THR A 164 -22.46 24.04 -12.38
C THR A 164 -23.62 23.18 -11.85
N TYR A 165 -23.32 22.31 -10.90
CA TYR A 165 -24.29 21.42 -10.27
C TYR A 165 -24.86 22.01 -8.98
N SER A 166 -25.81 21.32 -8.36
CA SER A 166 -26.51 21.77 -7.14
C SER A 166 -25.62 22.08 -5.94
N ASN A 167 -24.38 21.58 -5.95
CA ASN A 167 -23.35 21.91 -4.94
C ASN A 167 -22.45 23.11 -5.31
N GLY A 168 -22.74 23.80 -6.41
CA GLY A 168 -21.94 24.93 -6.90
C GLY A 168 -20.63 24.55 -7.61
N GLU A 169 -20.37 23.26 -7.82
CA GLU A 169 -19.14 22.76 -8.47
C GLU A 169 -19.41 22.38 -9.93
N THR A 170 -18.40 22.54 -10.80
CA THR A 170 -18.41 21.94 -12.13
C THR A 170 -18.02 20.45 -12.06
N MET A 171 -18.34 19.64 -13.09
CA MET A 171 -17.95 18.22 -13.12
C MET A 171 -16.43 18.04 -13.04
N ARG A 172 -15.65 18.93 -13.65
CA ARG A 172 -14.19 18.95 -13.55
C ARG A 172 -13.70 19.12 -12.11
N GLN A 173 -14.34 19.98 -11.32
CA GLN A 173 -14.03 20.19 -9.89
C GLN A 173 -14.47 18.97 -9.06
N ILE A 174 -15.66 18.43 -9.33
CA ILE A 174 -16.19 17.23 -8.68
C ILE A 174 -15.22 16.05 -8.86
N LEU A 175 -14.79 15.78 -10.09
CA LEU A 175 -13.83 14.72 -10.40
C LEU A 175 -12.48 14.95 -9.69
N ALA A 176 -11.95 16.19 -9.71
CA ALA A 176 -10.68 16.51 -9.06
C ALA A 176 -10.71 16.27 -7.54
N ARG A 177 -11.82 16.66 -6.89
CA ARG A 177 -11.97 16.62 -5.43
C ARG A 177 -12.47 15.29 -4.88
N SER A 178 -12.83 14.34 -5.75
CA SER A 178 -13.41 13.04 -5.34
C SER A 178 -12.38 11.94 -5.11
N LYS A 179 -11.09 12.11 -5.46
CA LYS A 179 -10.06 11.09 -5.35
C LYS A 179 -10.07 10.36 -4.00
N HIS A 180 -9.81 11.09 -2.92
CA HIS A 180 -9.75 10.51 -1.57
C HIS A 180 -11.11 10.00 -1.08
N THR A 181 -12.21 10.65 -1.49
CA THR A 181 -13.56 10.23 -1.11
C THR A 181 -13.90 8.85 -1.68
N LEU A 182 -13.50 8.56 -2.92
CA LEU A 182 -13.70 7.26 -3.57
C LEU A 182 -12.85 6.13 -2.94
N MET A 183 -11.83 6.45 -2.17
CA MET A 183 -11.04 5.48 -1.42
C MET A 183 -11.59 5.19 -0.02
N MET A 184 -12.52 6.01 0.48
CA MET A 184 -13.10 5.88 1.82
C MET A 184 -14.43 5.13 1.80
N ALA A 185 -14.76 4.49 2.93
CA ALA A 185 -16.10 3.92 3.13
C ALA A 185 -17.15 5.04 3.30
N GLN A 186 -18.37 4.81 2.82
CA GLN A 186 -19.45 5.82 2.81
C GLN A 186 -19.80 6.40 4.18
N ASN A 187 -19.66 5.60 5.24
CA ASN A 187 -19.91 6.05 6.61
C ASN A 187 -18.87 7.05 7.14
N LYS A 188 -17.74 7.21 6.43
CA LYS A 188 -16.71 8.18 6.75
C LYS A 188 -16.83 9.47 5.94
N TRP A 189 -17.77 9.56 5.01
CA TRP A 189 -17.96 10.77 4.20
C TRP A 189 -18.65 11.87 4.99
N SER A 190 -18.13 13.09 4.88
CA SER A 190 -18.86 14.27 5.27
C SER A 190 -20.06 14.52 4.34
N ASP A 191 -21.01 15.35 4.77
CA ASP A 191 -22.19 15.67 3.95
C ASP A 191 -21.82 16.32 2.61
N ILE A 192 -20.79 17.18 2.61
CA ILE A 192 -20.25 17.80 1.38
C ILE A 192 -19.69 16.72 0.44
N GLN A 193 -18.93 15.77 0.97
CA GLN A 193 -18.38 14.67 0.18
C GLN A 193 -19.48 13.76 -0.37
N ARG A 194 -20.48 13.46 0.46
CA ARG A 194 -21.65 12.66 0.08
C ARG A 194 -22.44 13.31 -1.05
N HIS A 195 -22.72 14.61 -0.94
CA HIS A 195 -23.43 15.35 -1.97
C HIS A 195 -22.65 15.35 -3.30
N ARG A 196 -21.34 15.62 -3.25
CA ARG A 196 -20.43 15.60 -4.41
C ARG A 196 -20.40 14.24 -5.11
N VAL A 197 -20.23 13.17 -4.35
CA VAL A 197 -20.15 11.81 -4.91
C VAL A 197 -21.50 11.34 -5.46
N ASN A 198 -22.62 11.77 -4.89
CA ASN A 198 -23.94 11.46 -5.43
C ASN A 198 -24.15 12.07 -6.82
N ILE A 199 -23.70 13.33 -7.02
CA ILE A 199 -23.70 13.96 -8.36
C ILE A 199 -22.79 13.16 -9.30
N LEU A 200 -21.56 12.86 -8.87
CA LEU A 200 -20.60 12.09 -9.65
C LEU A 200 -21.17 10.74 -10.11
N PHE A 201 -21.77 9.98 -9.21
CA PHE A 201 -22.32 8.66 -9.50
C PHE A 201 -23.56 8.70 -10.39
N LYS A 202 -24.33 9.79 -10.34
CA LYS A 202 -25.48 10.01 -11.24
C LYS A 202 -25.02 10.18 -12.68
N HIS A 203 -23.92 10.90 -12.90
CA HIS A 203 -23.40 11.20 -14.24
C HIS A 203 -22.42 10.16 -14.76
N HIS A 204 -21.75 9.42 -13.87
CA HIS A 204 -20.77 8.39 -14.22
C HIS A 204 -21.06 7.07 -13.48
N PRO A 205 -22.07 6.29 -13.92
CA PRO A 205 -22.48 5.03 -13.26
C PRO A 205 -21.36 4.00 -13.14
N ILE A 206 -20.39 4.02 -14.07
CA ILE A 206 -19.22 3.12 -14.01
C ILE A 206 -18.39 3.36 -12.76
N LEU A 207 -18.19 4.61 -12.34
CA LEU A 207 -17.48 4.94 -11.09
C LEU A 207 -18.24 4.44 -9.86
N LYS A 208 -19.58 4.52 -9.88
CA LYS A 208 -20.41 3.94 -8.81
C LYS A 208 -20.20 2.43 -8.70
N SER A 209 -20.26 1.74 -9.83
CA SER A 209 -20.10 0.28 -9.88
C SER A 209 -18.69 -0.13 -9.42
N ALA A 210 -17.66 0.55 -9.91
CA ALA A 210 -16.28 0.31 -9.50
C ALA A 210 -16.06 0.58 -8.00
N TYR A 211 -16.60 1.67 -7.47
CA TYR A 211 -16.55 1.99 -6.05
C TYR A 211 -17.26 0.92 -5.18
N ASN A 212 -18.43 0.47 -5.59
CA ASN A 212 -19.15 -0.58 -4.85
C ASN A 212 -18.35 -1.88 -4.78
N LEU A 213 -17.65 -2.24 -5.86
CA LEU A 213 -16.78 -3.41 -5.87
C LEU A 213 -15.52 -3.21 -5.01
N ALA A 214 -14.98 -1.98 -4.91
CA ALA A 214 -13.92 -1.66 -3.95
C ALA A 214 -14.38 -1.88 -2.51
N MET A 215 -15.62 -1.50 -2.19
CA MET A 215 -16.20 -1.71 -0.86
C MET A 215 -16.53 -3.18 -0.60
N GLU A 216 -16.94 -3.94 -1.62
CA GLU A 216 -17.13 -5.39 -1.52
C GLU A 216 -15.81 -6.12 -1.23
N LEU A 217 -14.72 -5.75 -1.93
CA LEU A 217 -13.38 -6.27 -1.66
C LEU A 217 -12.97 -6.00 -0.20
N ARG A 218 -13.13 -4.75 0.26
CA ARG A 218 -12.88 -4.36 1.65
C ARG A 218 -13.70 -5.19 2.64
N HIS A 219 -14.96 -5.47 2.32
CA HIS A 219 -15.83 -6.30 3.15
C HIS A 219 -15.33 -7.75 3.21
N ILE A 220 -14.89 -8.33 2.09
CA ILE A 220 -14.30 -9.68 2.06
C ILE A 220 -13.13 -9.74 3.04
N PHE A 221 -12.18 -8.78 2.95
CA PHE A 221 -11.02 -8.73 3.85
C PHE A 221 -11.38 -8.43 5.31
N ASN A 222 -12.45 -7.70 5.59
CA ASN A 222 -12.89 -7.41 6.96
C ASN A 222 -13.63 -8.58 7.61
N THR A 223 -14.16 -9.51 6.85
CA THR A 223 -14.91 -10.66 7.37
C THR A 223 -13.96 -11.75 7.89
N LYS A 224 -14.22 -12.29 9.09
CA LYS A 224 -13.49 -13.44 9.62
C LYS A 224 -14.00 -14.72 8.96
N ILE A 225 -13.32 -15.20 7.95
CA ILE A 225 -13.64 -16.41 7.18
C ILE A 225 -12.38 -17.22 6.92
N SER A 226 -12.55 -18.52 6.60
CA SER A 226 -11.44 -19.37 6.20
C SER A 226 -10.91 -19.00 4.81
N PRO A 227 -9.65 -19.32 4.48
CA PRO A 227 -9.08 -19.11 3.13
C PRO A 227 -9.96 -19.69 2.01
N THR A 228 -10.53 -20.86 2.20
CA THR A 228 -11.42 -21.50 1.21
C THR A 228 -12.70 -20.69 0.97
N LYS A 229 -13.33 -20.19 2.04
CA LYS A 229 -14.51 -19.33 1.91
C LYS A 229 -14.14 -17.98 1.27
N ALA A 230 -12.95 -17.44 1.60
CA ALA A 230 -12.44 -16.22 0.99
C ALA A 230 -12.22 -16.40 -0.51
N MET A 231 -11.59 -17.50 -0.94
CA MET A 231 -11.42 -17.85 -2.35
C MET A 231 -12.76 -17.85 -3.10
N GLY A 232 -13.79 -18.51 -2.54
CA GLY A 232 -15.12 -18.55 -3.17
C GLY A 232 -15.76 -17.15 -3.31
N ARG A 233 -15.59 -16.26 -2.32
CA ARG A 233 -16.07 -14.87 -2.40
C ARG A 233 -15.26 -14.05 -3.40
N MET A 234 -13.93 -14.21 -3.42
CA MET A 234 -13.07 -13.51 -4.38
C MET A 234 -13.37 -13.93 -5.82
N ASN A 235 -13.61 -15.21 -6.09
CA ASN A 235 -13.98 -15.66 -7.44
C ASN A 235 -15.26 -14.99 -7.94
N LYS A 236 -16.31 -14.93 -7.11
CA LYS A 236 -17.55 -14.20 -7.44
C LYS A 236 -17.30 -12.69 -7.63
N TRP A 237 -16.42 -12.12 -6.84
CA TRP A 237 -16.02 -10.73 -6.99
C TRP A 237 -15.25 -10.50 -8.30
N TYR A 238 -14.34 -11.41 -8.68
CA TYR A 238 -13.64 -11.35 -9.97
C TYR A 238 -14.59 -11.32 -11.17
N GLU A 239 -15.63 -12.16 -11.14
CA GLU A 239 -16.66 -12.19 -12.19
C GLU A 239 -17.36 -10.84 -12.33
N LYS A 240 -17.77 -10.23 -11.20
CA LYS A 240 -18.40 -8.91 -11.18
C LYS A 240 -17.48 -7.80 -11.70
N VAL A 241 -16.20 -7.83 -11.32
CA VAL A 241 -15.20 -6.86 -11.79
C VAL A 241 -14.96 -7.01 -13.29
N MET A 242 -14.85 -8.25 -13.78
CA MET A 242 -14.69 -8.51 -15.21
C MET A 242 -15.90 -8.06 -16.03
N ALA A 243 -17.10 -8.14 -15.47
CA ALA A 243 -18.33 -7.67 -16.10
C ALA A 243 -18.39 -6.14 -16.32
N LEU A 244 -17.54 -5.35 -15.62
CA LEU A 244 -17.39 -3.91 -15.90
C LEU A 244 -16.77 -3.61 -17.27
N GLY A 245 -16.12 -4.60 -17.91
CA GLY A 245 -15.56 -4.48 -19.25
C GLY A 245 -14.37 -3.52 -19.41
N ASN A 246 -13.80 -3.00 -18.32
CA ASN A 246 -12.70 -2.05 -18.34
C ASN A 246 -11.34 -2.76 -18.28
N ASN A 247 -10.40 -2.33 -19.14
CA ASN A 247 -9.08 -2.96 -19.27
C ASN A 247 -8.21 -2.83 -18.04
N ASN A 248 -8.30 -1.72 -17.27
CA ASN A 248 -7.54 -1.52 -16.06
C ASN A 248 -7.86 -2.62 -15.02
N PHE A 249 -9.14 -2.99 -14.92
CA PHE A 249 -9.56 -4.07 -14.02
C PHE A 249 -9.11 -5.46 -14.48
N ARG A 250 -8.97 -5.71 -15.77
CA ARG A 250 -8.40 -6.98 -16.27
C ARG A 250 -6.99 -7.21 -15.74
N SER A 251 -6.16 -6.16 -15.75
CA SER A 251 -4.80 -6.22 -15.20
C SER A 251 -4.80 -6.52 -13.70
N VAL A 252 -5.65 -5.83 -12.93
CA VAL A 252 -5.80 -6.06 -11.48
C VAL A 252 -6.20 -7.51 -11.18
N ILE A 253 -7.22 -8.03 -11.90
CA ILE A 253 -7.68 -9.41 -11.71
C ILE A 253 -6.58 -10.42 -12.06
N LYS A 254 -5.82 -10.18 -13.14
CA LYS A 254 -4.67 -11.02 -13.49
C LYS A 254 -3.64 -11.04 -12.36
N THR A 255 -3.29 -9.88 -11.82
CA THR A 255 -2.39 -9.75 -10.66
C THR A 255 -2.91 -10.53 -9.45
N PHE A 256 -4.17 -10.33 -9.09
CA PHE A 256 -4.76 -11.00 -7.92
C PHE A 256 -4.85 -12.51 -8.09
N ARG A 257 -5.14 -13.01 -9.29
CA ARG A 257 -5.13 -14.45 -9.58
C ARG A 257 -3.74 -15.06 -9.49
N ASN A 258 -2.73 -14.36 -10.01
CA ASN A 258 -1.33 -14.82 -9.92
C ASN A 258 -0.83 -14.89 -8.47
N HIS A 259 -1.31 -14.00 -7.61
CA HIS A 259 -0.93 -13.92 -6.20
C HIS A 259 -2.00 -14.48 -5.24
N ALA A 260 -2.99 -15.22 -5.76
CA ALA A 260 -4.09 -15.75 -4.96
C ALA A 260 -3.63 -16.56 -3.73
N PRO A 261 -2.63 -17.45 -3.80
CA PRO A 261 -2.17 -18.19 -2.63
C PRO A 261 -1.66 -17.28 -1.51
N THR A 262 -0.85 -16.28 -1.83
CA THR A 262 -0.25 -15.34 -0.86
C THR A 262 -1.27 -14.34 -0.32
N ILE A 263 -2.22 -13.89 -1.15
CA ILE A 263 -3.36 -13.06 -0.73
C ILE A 263 -4.27 -13.85 0.23
N LEU A 264 -4.54 -15.11 -0.07
CA LEU A 264 -5.42 -15.96 0.76
C LEU A 264 -4.77 -16.35 2.09
N ASN A 265 -3.44 -16.36 2.19
CA ASN A 265 -2.75 -16.56 3.45
C ASN A 265 -3.12 -15.51 4.50
N TYR A 266 -3.51 -14.29 4.11
CA TYR A 266 -4.05 -13.29 5.02
C TYR A 266 -5.20 -13.83 5.89
N PHE A 267 -6.08 -14.66 5.35
CA PHE A 267 -7.26 -15.18 6.06
C PHE A 267 -6.94 -16.26 7.10
N ARG A 268 -5.69 -16.73 7.17
CA ARG A 268 -5.26 -17.68 8.23
C ARG A 268 -5.12 -16.98 9.57
N ARG A 269 -4.48 -15.79 9.61
CA ARG A 269 -4.15 -15.05 10.84
C ARG A 269 -4.47 -13.56 10.78
N ARG A 270 -4.88 -13.04 9.62
CA ARG A 270 -5.18 -11.63 9.36
C ARG A 270 -3.95 -10.73 9.59
N ALA A 271 -2.80 -11.18 9.16
CA ALA A 271 -1.54 -10.46 9.25
C ALA A 271 -1.54 -9.19 8.40
N THR A 272 -1.07 -8.07 8.94
CA THR A 272 -0.94 -6.78 8.24
C THR A 272 0.43 -6.15 8.52
N ASN A 273 0.85 -5.18 7.71
CA ASN A 273 2.05 -4.38 7.91
C ASN A 273 1.81 -3.13 8.78
N ALA A 274 0.64 -2.96 9.37
CA ALA A 274 0.25 -1.75 10.10
C ALA A 274 1.25 -1.30 11.19
N SER A 275 2.04 -2.21 11.75
CA SER A 275 3.11 -1.88 12.69
C SER A 275 4.40 -1.39 12.01
N ALA A 276 4.63 -1.73 10.75
CA ALA A 276 5.79 -1.28 9.98
C ALA A 276 5.58 0.14 9.42
N GLU A 277 4.33 0.52 9.15
CA GLU A 277 3.96 1.86 8.65
C GLU A 277 4.02 2.96 9.73
N SER A 278 4.25 2.61 10.99
CA SER A 278 4.26 3.53 12.14
C SER A 278 5.67 4.00 12.56
N PHE A 279 6.71 3.76 11.73
CA PHE A 279 8.07 4.23 11.95
C PHE A 279 8.37 5.58 11.34
#